data_933e50cef1756521fdab5241077f7980
#
_entry.id   933e50cef1756521fdab5241077f7980
#
_cell.length_a   1.000
_cell.length_b   1.000
_cell.length_c   1.000
_cell.angle_alpha   90.00
_cell.angle_beta   90.00
_cell.angle_gamma   90.00
#
_symmetry.space_group_name_H-M   'P 1'
#
loop_
_entity.id
_entity.type
_entity.pdbx_description
1 polymer ?
#
loop_
_entity_poly.entity_id
_entity_poly.type
_entity_poly.pdbx_seq_one_letter_code
_entity_poly.pdbx_strand_id
1 'polypeptide(L)'
;TVGGLTFLTLALAPTDPASLLPDGVIARVPGGDDWRGEAGRYLTALAGAAAGVALGLLWSLPFWLGTASGRSIGFLPDQSPMAGLLVVHGAFAAIFGCHLLRHALPRIERDHLGEVLVMLALGVLVAWVGGAAALALFGPMIAVGWVLLRTQADALGGAAARATETARSVVSDGGATGDGVAAGPGPADGATTTDRRSVRDLLGYETVLILAGAGIVVIVEFVFVQEQAGPGRMNTVFKTYADIWVLWAVAAGAALTHLVDNYTPELALSSARWRGGFEALSIVLVVSLSMYGAFAVSNHMTGSGFGNPNAHPEDPTLDGFRFVETDHPEEAEAIAWFDDLEGQPNIASAPGRDIYRWVNPVSSLTGVPTIAGWSHEVGYRGGDVYRSRAADVDAIYTGTPAERAFYLDVYEVEYVYVGTNEREAYSGEDLSEFAVMDGLALEQRWDDVLVYRVDQSQLDVPE
;
A
#
# COMPACT_ATOMS: atom_id res chain seq x y z
N THR A 1 5.48 1.87 6.10
CA THR A 1 5.69 0.43 6.36
C THR A 1 7.11 0.16 6.89
N VAL A 2 8.18 0.56 6.17
CA VAL A 2 9.58 0.26 6.57
C VAL A 2 9.91 0.82 7.95
N GLY A 3 9.62 2.10 8.24
CA GLY A 3 9.89 2.70 9.55
C GLY A 3 9.19 1.98 10.70
N GLY A 4 7.92 1.58 10.50
CA GLY A 4 7.16 0.82 11.49
C GLY A 4 7.76 -0.58 11.75
N LEU A 5 8.17 -1.30 10.70
CA LEU A 5 8.85 -2.59 10.83
C LEU A 5 10.19 -2.44 11.53
N THR A 6 10.99 -1.42 11.20
CA THR A 6 12.25 -1.13 11.86
C THR A 6 12.03 -0.85 13.34
N PHE A 7 11.05 -0.02 13.70
CA PHE A 7 10.70 0.25 15.09
C PHE A 7 10.34 -1.03 15.84
N LEU A 8 9.42 -1.84 15.31
CA LEU A 8 8.98 -3.09 15.95
C LEU A 8 10.14 -4.07 16.12
N THR A 9 10.95 -4.26 15.07
CA THR A 9 12.09 -5.18 15.12
C THR A 9 13.11 -4.77 16.19
N LEU A 10 13.45 -3.49 16.27
CA LEU A 10 14.39 -3.00 17.28
C LEU A 10 13.79 -3.00 18.70
N ALA A 11 12.52 -2.56 18.85
CA ALA A 11 11.86 -2.52 20.16
C ALA A 11 11.66 -3.92 20.76
N LEU A 12 11.48 -4.94 19.92
CA LEU A 12 11.22 -6.32 20.30
C LEU A 12 12.45 -7.23 20.17
N ALA A 13 13.64 -6.67 19.86
CA ALA A 13 14.88 -7.44 19.75
C ALA A 13 15.22 -8.12 21.09
N PRO A 14 15.71 -9.39 21.07
CA PRO A 14 16.15 -10.10 22.27
C PRO A 14 17.38 -9.46 22.94
N THR A 15 18.23 -8.82 22.12
CA THR A 15 19.39 -8.06 22.60
C THR A 15 18.98 -6.62 22.89
N ASP A 16 19.62 -5.98 23.86
CA ASP A 16 19.32 -4.59 24.17
C ASP A 16 19.87 -3.66 23.07
N PRO A 17 19.01 -3.06 22.23
CA PRO A 17 19.45 -2.14 21.19
C PRO A 17 19.92 -0.81 21.74
N ALA A 18 19.74 -0.52 23.04
CA ALA A 18 20.26 0.69 23.68
C ALA A 18 21.78 0.78 23.61
N SER A 19 22.48 -0.36 23.46
CA SER A 19 23.92 -0.40 23.22
C SER A 19 24.37 0.29 21.92
N LEU A 20 23.45 0.57 21.00
CA LEU A 20 23.71 1.34 19.77
C LEU A 20 23.70 2.86 20.01
N LEU A 21 23.23 3.32 21.18
CA LEU A 21 23.23 4.73 21.53
C LEU A 21 24.56 5.13 22.22
N PRO A 22 25.03 6.37 22.04
CA PRO A 22 26.17 6.90 22.81
C PRO A 22 25.88 6.87 24.30
N ASP A 23 26.86 6.48 25.11
CA ASP A 23 26.74 6.27 26.57
C ASP A 23 26.13 7.44 27.36
N GLY A 24 26.28 8.67 26.89
CA GLY A 24 25.71 9.85 27.54
C GLY A 24 24.20 10.09 27.29
N VAL A 25 23.57 9.40 26.37
CA VAL A 25 22.15 9.64 26.02
C VAL A 25 21.25 8.96 27.04
N ILE A 26 21.49 7.71 27.35
CA ILE A 26 20.69 6.93 28.30
C ILE A 26 20.81 7.50 29.72
N ALA A 27 22.01 7.95 30.11
CA ALA A 27 22.24 8.54 31.42
C ALA A 27 21.37 9.80 31.71
N ARG A 28 20.87 10.46 30.67
CA ARG A 28 20.01 11.66 30.81
C ARG A 28 18.54 11.33 31.01
N VAL A 29 18.14 10.07 30.81
CA VAL A 29 16.75 9.65 31.01
C VAL A 29 16.44 9.59 32.50
N PRO A 30 15.42 10.32 33.02
CA PRO A 30 15.05 10.25 34.43
C PRO A 30 14.44 8.88 34.75
N GLY A 31 14.80 8.29 35.92
CA GLY A 31 14.27 7.00 36.39
C GLY A 31 15.32 6.05 36.92
N GLY A 32 14.90 4.89 37.41
CA GLY A 32 15.78 3.78 37.82
C GLY A 32 16.42 3.06 36.62
N ASP A 33 17.36 2.17 36.90
CA ASP A 33 18.16 1.50 35.85
C ASP A 33 17.27 0.65 34.91
N ASP A 34 16.27 -0.03 35.45
CA ASP A 34 15.30 -0.80 34.62
C ASP A 34 14.53 0.09 33.65
N TRP A 35 14.02 1.24 34.14
CA TRP A 35 13.34 2.21 33.31
C TRP A 35 14.24 2.85 32.25
N ARG A 36 15.52 3.12 32.61
CA ARG A 36 16.50 3.64 31.64
C ARG A 36 16.82 2.65 30.55
N GLY A 37 16.90 1.37 30.85
CA GLY A 37 17.08 0.30 29.86
C GLY A 37 15.90 0.25 28.86
N GLU A 38 14.67 0.23 29.38
CA GLU A 38 13.47 0.24 28.55
C GLU A 38 13.35 1.52 27.71
N ALA A 39 13.53 2.67 28.32
CA ALA A 39 13.49 3.95 27.60
C ALA A 39 14.59 4.04 26.53
N GLY A 40 15.79 3.54 26.82
CA GLY A 40 16.88 3.44 25.85
C GLY A 40 16.53 2.56 24.67
N ARG A 41 15.90 1.42 24.90
CA ARG A 41 15.40 0.51 23.85
C ARG A 41 14.43 1.21 22.90
N TYR A 42 13.41 1.87 23.45
CA TYR A 42 12.42 2.58 22.64
C TYR A 42 13.00 3.80 21.92
N LEU A 43 13.90 4.54 22.54
CA LEU A 43 14.61 5.64 21.90
C LEU A 43 15.46 5.17 20.72
N THR A 44 16.16 4.04 20.87
CA THR A 44 16.95 3.44 19.77
C THR A 44 16.03 2.97 18.63
N ALA A 45 14.92 2.30 18.97
CA ALA A 45 13.94 1.87 17.99
C ALA A 45 13.33 3.05 17.22
N LEU A 46 12.98 4.13 17.93
CA LEU A 46 12.45 5.35 17.33
C LEU A 46 13.50 6.06 16.47
N ALA A 47 14.75 6.15 16.93
CA ALA A 47 15.83 6.75 16.15
C ALA A 47 16.12 5.96 14.87
N GLY A 48 16.13 4.62 14.94
CA GLY A 48 16.30 3.76 13.78
C GLY A 48 15.15 3.90 12.78
N ALA A 49 13.92 3.95 13.26
CA ALA A 49 12.75 4.19 12.42
C ALA A 49 12.78 5.58 11.76
N ALA A 50 13.12 6.62 12.55
CA ALA A 50 13.26 7.99 12.05
C ALA A 50 14.37 8.12 11.01
N ALA A 51 15.51 7.46 11.22
CA ALA A 51 16.61 7.42 10.26
C ALA A 51 16.17 6.75 8.95
N GLY A 52 15.46 5.63 9.02
CA GLY A 52 14.91 4.95 7.83
C GLY A 52 13.93 5.83 7.04
N VAL A 53 13.03 6.53 7.75
CA VAL A 53 12.11 7.48 7.13
C VAL A 53 12.85 8.67 6.51
N ALA A 54 13.83 9.25 7.24
CA ALA A 54 14.62 10.38 6.75
C ALA A 54 15.42 10.02 5.50
N LEU A 55 16.03 8.84 5.45
CA LEU A 55 16.73 8.34 4.26
C LEU A 55 15.78 8.15 3.07
N GLY A 56 14.59 7.61 3.32
CA GLY A 56 13.53 7.48 2.30
C GLY A 56 13.09 8.84 1.75
N LEU A 57 12.86 9.83 2.62
CA LEU A 57 12.51 11.18 2.23
C LEU A 57 13.65 11.88 1.48
N LEU A 58 14.90 11.70 1.92
CA LEU A 58 16.06 12.25 1.23
C LEU A 58 16.22 11.65 -0.18
N TRP A 59 16.01 10.34 -0.33
CA TRP A 59 16.04 9.66 -1.61
C TRP A 59 14.95 10.18 -2.56
N SER A 60 13.75 10.43 -2.03
CA SER A 60 12.61 10.94 -2.79
C SER A 60 12.58 12.48 -2.90
N LEU A 61 13.59 13.19 -2.36
CA LEU A 61 13.62 14.65 -2.31
C LEU A 61 13.40 15.34 -3.67
N PRO A 62 14.00 14.87 -4.80
CA PRO A 62 13.75 15.50 -6.10
C PRO A 62 12.26 15.47 -6.49
N PHE A 63 11.55 14.37 -6.18
CA PHE A 63 10.11 14.29 -6.38
C PHE A 63 9.35 15.30 -5.52
N TRP A 64 9.68 15.40 -4.22
CA TRP A 64 8.98 16.31 -3.32
C TRP A 64 9.20 17.80 -3.66
N LEU A 65 10.39 18.15 -4.13
CA LEU A 65 10.71 19.52 -4.52
C LEU A 65 10.17 19.90 -5.90
N GLY A 66 10.04 18.91 -6.81
CA GLY A 66 9.66 19.18 -8.20
C GLY A 66 8.17 18.97 -8.51
N THR A 67 7.49 18.06 -7.81
CA THR A 67 6.13 17.61 -8.20
C THR A 67 5.11 17.63 -7.08
N ALA A 68 5.51 17.76 -5.82
CA ALA A 68 4.61 17.56 -4.67
C ALA A 68 3.84 18.82 -4.25
N SER A 69 3.28 19.58 -5.18
CA SER A 69 2.41 20.69 -4.84
C SER A 69 1.04 20.19 -4.35
N GLY A 70 0.61 20.63 -3.17
CA GLY A 70 -0.76 20.52 -2.71
C GLY A 70 -1.15 19.26 -1.91
N ARG A 71 -0.20 18.39 -1.53
CA ARG A 71 -0.47 17.29 -0.61
C ARG A 71 -0.33 17.75 0.84
N SER A 72 -1.30 17.39 1.68
CA SER A 72 -1.29 17.66 3.11
C SER A 72 -1.60 16.40 3.92
N ILE A 73 -1.30 16.43 5.22
CA ILE A 73 -1.69 15.37 6.14
C ILE A 73 -3.03 15.74 6.74
N GLY A 74 -4.03 14.89 6.56
CA GLY A 74 -5.34 15.00 7.19
C GLY A 74 -5.41 14.13 8.45
N PHE A 75 -6.24 14.56 9.39
CA PHE A 75 -6.45 13.88 10.66
C PHE A 75 -7.93 13.58 10.87
N LEU A 76 -8.23 12.49 11.57
CA LEU A 76 -9.56 12.10 12.02
C LEU A 76 -10.62 12.07 10.90
N PRO A 77 -10.39 11.30 9.83
CA PRO A 77 -11.40 11.10 8.80
C PRO A 77 -12.58 10.28 9.32
N ASP A 78 -13.62 10.14 8.50
CA ASP A 78 -14.69 9.19 8.78
C ASP A 78 -14.11 7.78 8.96
N GLN A 79 -14.53 7.13 10.07
CA GLN A 79 -14.02 5.82 10.46
C GLN A 79 -14.63 4.70 9.62
N SER A 80 -13.87 3.63 9.38
CA SER A 80 -14.38 2.44 8.71
C SER A 80 -15.43 1.73 9.56
N PRO A 81 -16.56 1.31 8.96
CA PRO A 81 -17.54 0.49 9.68
C PRO A 81 -16.98 -0.91 9.95
N MET A 82 -17.32 -1.49 11.11
CA MET A 82 -16.87 -2.83 11.51
C MET A 82 -17.18 -3.89 10.44
N ALA A 83 -18.34 -3.83 9.81
CA ALA A 83 -18.71 -4.77 8.76
C ALA A 83 -17.74 -4.71 7.58
N GLY A 84 -17.32 -3.52 7.15
CA GLY A 84 -16.31 -3.34 6.10
C GLY A 84 -14.97 -3.92 6.49
N LEU A 85 -14.50 -3.64 7.72
CA LEU A 85 -13.24 -4.21 8.24
C LEU A 85 -13.27 -5.74 8.31
N LEU A 86 -14.38 -6.34 8.70
CA LEU A 86 -14.54 -7.79 8.75
C LEU A 86 -14.58 -8.41 7.35
N VAL A 87 -15.22 -7.78 6.38
CA VAL A 87 -15.21 -8.25 4.99
C VAL A 87 -13.79 -8.21 4.41
N VAL A 88 -13.06 -7.13 4.66
CA VAL A 88 -11.72 -6.93 4.07
C VAL A 88 -10.63 -7.72 4.81
N HIS A 89 -10.71 -7.79 6.14
CA HIS A 89 -9.63 -8.33 6.98
C HIS A 89 -10.06 -9.50 7.88
N GLY A 90 -11.32 -9.92 7.86
CA GLY A 90 -11.84 -10.89 8.81
C GLY A 90 -11.15 -12.25 8.77
N ALA A 91 -10.77 -12.73 7.59
CA ALA A 91 -10.01 -13.98 7.44
C ALA A 91 -8.66 -13.90 8.15
N PHE A 92 -7.93 -12.81 7.96
CA PHE A 92 -6.66 -12.55 8.64
C PHE A 92 -6.85 -12.41 10.15
N ALA A 93 -7.86 -11.65 10.59
CA ALA A 93 -8.17 -11.46 12.00
C ALA A 93 -8.48 -12.78 12.70
N ALA A 94 -9.20 -13.71 12.05
CA ALA A 94 -9.49 -15.02 12.58
C ALA A 94 -8.22 -15.88 12.74
N ILE A 95 -7.37 -15.96 11.70
CA ILE A 95 -6.11 -16.73 11.74
C ILE A 95 -5.20 -16.18 12.83
N PHE A 96 -4.99 -14.87 12.84
CA PHE A 96 -4.08 -14.19 13.77
C PHE A 96 -4.59 -14.22 15.21
N GLY A 97 -5.91 -14.04 15.39
CA GLY A 97 -6.55 -14.19 16.70
C GLY A 97 -6.30 -15.58 17.29
N CYS A 98 -6.55 -16.65 16.50
CA CYS A 98 -6.26 -18.01 16.92
C CYS A 98 -4.77 -18.24 17.21
N HIS A 99 -3.87 -17.72 16.38
CA HIS A 99 -2.43 -17.83 16.56
C HIS A 99 -1.97 -17.16 17.87
N LEU A 100 -2.38 -15.91 18.11
CA LEU A 100 -2.03 -15.18 19.32
C LEU A 100 -2.64 -15.81 20.59
N LEU A 101 -3.91 -16.21 20.55
CA LEU A 101 -4.59 -16.86 21.67
C LEU A 101 -3.90 -18.16 22.06
N ARG A 102 -3.51 -18.97 21.09
CA ARG A 102 -2.75 -20.19 21.35
C ARG A 102 -1.49 -19.94 22.16
N HIS A 103 -0.75 -18.89 21.85
CA HIS A 103 0.47 -18.53 22.55
C HIS A 103 0.21 -17.81 23.88
N ALA A 104 -0.88 -17.05 23.99
CA ALA A 104 -1.23 -16.29 25.17
C ALA A 104 -1.81 -17.18 26.30
N LEU A 105 -2.78 -18.04 25.97
CA LEU A 105 -3.52 -18.82 26.98
C LEU A 105 -2.64 -19.65 27.93
N PRO A 106 -1.59 -20.36 27.48
CA PRO A 106 -0.73 -21.12 28.40
C PRO A 106 0.14 -20.23 29.30
N ARG A 107 0.30 -18.96 28.99
CA ARG A 107 1.13 -18.01 29.73
C ARG A 107 0.36 -17.20 30.76
N ILE A 108 -0.97 -17.23 30.71
CA ILE A 108 -1.84 -16.54 31.66
C ILE A 108 -2.20 -17.51 32.79
N GLU A 109 -1.88 -17.14 34.03
CA GLU A 109 -2.32 -17.87 35.20
C GLU A 109 -3.84 -17.89 35.26
N ARG A 110 -4.44 -19.05 35.58
CA ARG A 110 -5.90 -19.24 35.58
C ARG A 110 -6.62 -18.21 36.45
N ASP A 111 -6.01 -17.83 37.55
CA ASP A 111 -6.60 -16.88 38.51
C ASP A 111 -6.69 -15.44 37.91
N HIS A 112 -5.81 -15.07 36.98
CA HIS A 112 -5.81 -13.77 36.31
C HIS A 112 -6.50 -13.75 34.96
N LEU A 113 -6.91 -14.91 34.45
CA LEU A 113 -7.56 -15.01 33.13
C LEU A 113 -8.82 -14.12 33.05
N GLY A 114 -9.62 -14.11 34.12
CA GLY A 114 -10.84 -13.27 34.18
C GLY A 114 -10.51 -11.76 34.09
N GLU A 115 -9.51 -11.31 34.78
CA GLU A 115 -9.07 -9.90 34.80
C GLU A 115 -8.59 -9.47 33.41
N VAL A 116 -7.75 -10.29 32.77
CA VAL A 116 -7.23 -10.02 31.43
C VAL A 116 -8.37 -9.93 30.41
N LEU A 117 -9.32 -10.88 30.45
CA LEU A 117 -10.48 -10.87 29.56
C LEU A 117 -11.37 -9.64 29.78
N VAL A 118 -11.60 -9.23 31.04
CA VAL A 118 -12.36 -8.03 31.34
C VAL A 118 -11.65 -6.78 30.85
N MET A 119 -10.34 -6.67 31.02
CA MET A 119 -9.56 -5.53 30.52
C MET A 119 -9.60 -5.42 29.00
N LEU A 120 -9.43 -6.55 28.30
CA LEU A 120 -9.52 -6.58 26.83
C LEU A 120 -10.95 -6.24 26.35
N ALA A 121 -11.98 -6.81 26.99
CA ALA A 121 -13.38 -6.53 26.66
C ALA A 121 -13.74 -5.06 26.89
N LEU A 122 -13.25 -4.47 27.99
CA LEU A 122 -13.44 -3.05 28.27
C LEU A 122 -12.75 -2.17 27.21
N GLY A 123 -11.52 -2.50 26.83
CA GLY A 123 -10.80 -1.81 25.77
C GLY A 123 -11.55 -1.86 24.43
N VAL A 124 -12.04 -3.02 24.05
CA VAL A 124 -12.88 -3.22 22.86
C VAL A 124 -14.16 -2.38 22.94
N LEU A 125 -14.84 -2.43 24.09
CA LEU A 125 -16.07 -1.67 24.30
C LEU A 125 -15.85 -0.15 24.20
N VAL A 126 -14.80 0.36 24.82
CA VAL A 126 -14.45 1.79 24.77
C VAL A 126 -14.14 2.21 23.34
N ALA A 127 -13.34 1.43 22.61
CA ALA A 127 -13.03 1.70 21.21
C ALA A 127 -14.27 1.62 20.31
N TRP A 128 -15.16 0.65 20.55
CA TRP A 128 -16.41 0.50 19.82
C TRP A 128 -17.37 1.67 20.05
N VAL A 129 -17.60 2.03 21.31
CA VAL A 129 -18.47 3.16 21.67
C VAL A 129 -17.88 4.47 21.17
N GLY A 130 -16.57 4.60 21.17
CA GLY A 130 -15.85 5.74 20.58
C GLY A 130 -15.86 5.80 19.06
N GLY A 131 -16.49 4.84 18.37
CA GLY A 131 -16.56 4.78 16.91
C GLY A 131 -15.29 4.25 16.23
N ALA A 132 -14.24 3.88 16.98
CA ALA A 132 -12.97 3.40 16.44
C ALA A 132 -12.99 1.87 16.21
N ALA A 133 -13.74 1.42 15.20
CA ALA A 133 -13.95 0.00 14.93
C ALA A 133 -12.64 -0.77 14.63
N ALA A 134 -11.68 -0.16 13.94
CA ALA A 134 -10.38 -0.78 13.68
C ALA A 134 -9.60 -0.99 14.98
N LEU A 135 -9.62 -0.03 15.89
CA LEU A 135 -8.99 -0.17 17.21
C LEU A 135 -9.70 -1.25 18.06
N ALA A 136 -11.02 -1.35 17.97
CA ALA A 136 -11.77 -2.40 18.63
C ALA A 136 -11.40 -3.81 18.12
N LEU A 137 -11.19 -3.96 16.80
CA LEU A 137 -10.85 -5.25 16.19
C LEU A 137 -9.37 -5.61 16.37
N PHE A 138 -8.46 -4.67 16.11
CA PHE A 138 -7.03 -4.94 16.07
C PHE A 138 -6.26 -4.53 17.32
N GLY A 139 -6.80 -3.65 18.16
CA GLY A 139 -6.18 -3.23 19.41
C GLY A 139 -5.82 -4.38 20.35
N PRO A 140 -6.73 -5.31 20.64
CA PRO A 140 -6.42 -6.50 21.44
C PRO A 140 -5.31 -7.36 20.83
N MET A 141 -5.27 -7.50 19.51
CA MET A 141 -4.24 -8.28 18.82
C MET A 141 -2.87 -7.60 18.94
N ILE A 142 -2.82 -6.27 18.79
CA ILE A 142 -1.60 -5.48 19.00
C ILE A 142 -1.12 -5.64 20.45
N ALA A 143 -2.00 -5.48 21.43
CA ALA A 143 -1.66 -5.56 22.85
C ALA A 143 -1.13 -6.95 23.23
N VAL A 144 -1.86 -8.01 22.87
CA VAL A 144 -1.47 -9.39 23.18
C VAL A 144 -0.18 -9.75 22.45
N GLY A 145 -0.07 -9.48 21.16
CA GLY A 145 1.13 -9.80 20.38
C GLY A 145 2.35 -9.04 20.88
N TRP A 146 2.18 -7.76 21.27
CA TRP A 146 3.27 -6.98 21.87
C TRP A 146 3.77 -7.59 23.17
N VAL A 147 2.88 -7.90 24.11
CA VAL A 147 3.23 -8.53 25.39
C VAL A 147 3.92 -9.87 25.17
N LEU A 148 3.41 -10.71 24.28
CA LEU A 148 4.00 -12.01 23.97
C LEU A 148 5.40 -11.91 23.41
N LEU A 149 5.63 -11.05 22.42
CA LEU A 149 6.95 -10.85 21.83
C LEU A 149 7.92 -10.23 22.83
N ARG A 150 7.44 -9.30 23.65
CA ARG A 150 8.28 -8.64 24.65
C ARG A 150 8.76 -9.60 25.74
N THR A 151 7.85 -10.40 26.29
CA THR A 151 8.19 -11.42 27.29
C THR A 151 9.11 -12.50 26.72
N GLN A 152 8.94 -12.88 25.46
CA GLN A 152 9.85 -13.80 24.78
C GLN A 152 11.25 -13.19 24.60
N ALA A 153 11.34 -11.93 24.19
CA ALA A 153 12.61 -11.21 24.01
C ALA A 153 13.40 -11.16 25.32
N ASP A 154 12.74 -10.87 26.45
CA ASP A 154 13.36 -10.83 27.77
C ASP A 154 13.87 -12.22 28.20
N ALA A 155 13.09 -13.27 27.96
CA ALA A 155 13.49 -14.64 28.28
C ALA A 155 14.72 -15.08 27.46
N LEU A 156 14.76 -14.75 26.17
CA LEU A 156 15.89 -15.06 25.28
C LEU A 156 17.13 -14.24 25.63
N GLY A 157 16.99 -12.96 25.94
CA GLY A 157 18.07 -12.09 26.40
C GLY A 157 18.68 -12.59 27.71
N GLY A 158 17.87 -12.96 28.69
CA GLY A 158 18.30 -13.54 29.94
C GLY A 158 19.01 -14.91 29.78
N ALA A 159 18.57 -15.74 28.85
CA ALA A 159 19.23 -17.01 28.54
C ALA A 159 20.60 -16.80 27.88
N ALA A 160 20.69 -15.87 26.93
CA ALA A 160 21.94 -15.50 26.27
C ALA A 160 22.97 -14.92 27.26
N ALA A 161 22.54 -14.05 28.18
CA ALA A 161 23.41 -13.49 29.23
C ALA A 161 23.96 -14.57 30.14
N ARG A 162 23.13 -15.51 30.61
CA ARG A 162 23.55 -16.65 31.43
C ARG A 162 24.54 -17.56 30.70
N ALA A 163 24.31 -17.85 29.42
CA ALA A 163 25.21 -18.65 28.60
C ALA A 163 26.58 -17.97 28.45
N THR A 164 26.60 -16.65 28.28
CA THR A 164 27.85 -15.86 28.21
C THR A 164 28.61 -15.84 29.53
N GLU A 165 27.90 -15.73 30.66
CA GLU A 165 28.49 -15.76 32.00
C GLU A 165 29.08 -17.14 32.33
N THR A 166 28.36 -18.21 31.99
CA THR A 166 28.84 -19.59 32.11
C THR A 166 30.10 -19.81 31.26
N ALA A 167 30.11 -19.32 30.02
CA ALA A 167 31.29 -19.43 29.16
C ALA A 167 32.49 -18.66 29.71
N ARG A 168 32.27 -17.47 30.31
CA ARG A 168 33.30 -16.69 30.94
C ARG A 168 33.84 -17.37 32.20
N SER A 169 32.98 -17.96 33.04
CA SER A 169 33.40 -18.69 34.24
C SER A 169 34.26 -19.92 33.93
N VAL A 170 33.86 -20.68 32.86
CA VAL A 170 34.66 -21.83 32.38
C VAL A 170 36.03 -21.39 31.86
N VAL A 171 36.12 -20.24 31.20
CA VAL A 171 37.40 -19.68 30.73
C VAL A 171 38.26 -19.16 31.90
N SER A 172 37.64 -18.60 32.94
CA SER A 172 38.39 -18.10 34.14
C SER A 172 38.88 -19.22 35.06
N ASP A 173 38.16 -20.33 35.21
CA ASP A 173 38.55 -21.49 36.00
C ASP A 173 39.55 -22.41 35.30
N GLY A 174 39.63 -22.35 33.95
CA GLY A 174 40.61 -23.11 33.16
C GLY A 174 42.05 -22.59 33.23
N GLY A 175 42.34 -21.53 34.04
CA GLY A 175 43.66 -20.91 34.18
C GLY A 175 44.55 -21.48 35.30
N ALA A 176 44.12 -22.44 36.08
CA ALA A 176 44.87 -23.03 37.17
C ALA A 176 44.71 -24.55 37.17
N THR A 177 45.56 -25.26 36.48
CA THR A 177 46.30 -26.47 36.75
C THR A 177 46.61 -27.25 35.46
N GLY A 178 47.88 -27.59 35.29
CA GLY A 178 48.42 -28.27 34.14
C GLY A 178 48.11 -29.76 34.11
N ASP A 179 48.40 -30.33 32.96
CA ASP A 179 48.57 -31.76 32.64
C ASP A 179 47.35 -32.70 32.80
N GLY A 180 46.57 -32.74 31.76
CA GLY A 180 45.63 -33.85 31.51
C GLY A 180 45.17 -33.80 30.03
N VAL A 181 45.69 -34.74 29.24
CA VAL A 181 45.25 -34.96 27.86
C VAL A 181 43.73 -35.23 27.87
N ALA A 182 42.95 -34.19 27.57
CA ALA A 182 41.51 -34.32 27.40
C ALA A 182 41.20 -34.78 25.96
N ALA A 183 40.58 -35.94 25.87
CA ALA A 183 39.94 -36.42 24.66
C ALA A 183 38.96 -35.35 24.12
N GLY A 184 39.05 -35.04 22.83
CA GLY A 184 38.18 -34.07 22.17
C GLY A 184 36.69 -34.43 22.35
N PRO A 185 35.82 -33.44 22.40
CA PRO A 185 34.40 -33.71 22.46
C PRO A 185 33.97 -34.45 21.16
N GLY A 186 33.46 -35.64 21.30
CA GLY A 186 32.79 -36.39 20.23
C GLY A 186 31.63 -35.58 19.67
N PRO A 187 31.15 -35.91 18.47
CA PRO A 187 30.05 -35.18 17.83
C PRO A 187 28.87 -35.13 18.79
N ALA A 188 28.35 -33.93 18.99
CA ALA A 188 27.20 -33.66 19.87
C ALA A 188 25.91 -34.23 19.26
N ASP A 189 25.75 -35.55 19.36
CA ASP A 189 24.50 -36.28 19.08
C ASP A 189 23.52 -36.24 20.25
N GLY A 190 23.30 -35.04 20.78
CA GLY A 190 22.50 -34.85 21.98
C GLY A 190 21.62 -33.58 21.97
N ALA A 191 21.22 -33.07 20.83
CA ALA A 191 20.11 -32.13 20.80
C ALA A 191 18.83 -32.94 21.14
N THR A 192 18.52 -32.97 22.44
CA THR A 192 17.38 -33.70 23.01
C THR A 192 16.09 -33.17 22.38
N THR A 193 15.13 -34.09 22.21
CA THR A 193 13.76 -33.78 21.70
C THR A 193 13.07 -32.66 22.46
N THR A 194 13.50 -32.38 23.69
CA THR A 194 13.05 -31.26 24.53
C THR A 194 13.51 -29.90 23.98
N ASP A 195 14.73 -29.80 23.43
CA ASP A 195 15.28 -28.54 22.89
C ASP A 195 14.60 -28.14 21.57
N ARG A 196 14.26 -29.12 20.74
CA ARG A 196 13.51 -28.89 19.50
C ARG A 196 12.05 -28.46 19.72
N ARG A 197 11.41 -28.91 20.81
CA ARG A 197 10.06 -28.46 21.20
C ARG A 197 10.08 -27.02 21.69
N SER A 198 11.07 -26.63 22.49
CA SER A 198 11.18 -25.26 23.00
C SER A 198 11.35 -24.21 21.90
N VAL A 199 12.11 -24.54 20.85
CA VAL A 199 12.29 -23.63 19.68
C VAL A 199 11.02 -23.52 18.84
N ARG A 200 10.21 -24.58 18.74
CA ARG A 200 8.93 -24.58 18.00
C ARG A 200 7.82 -23.77 18.69
N ASP A 201 7.94 -23.55 19.99
CA ASP A 201 6.97 -22.78 20.78
C ASP A 201 7.29 -21.27 20.81
N LEU A 202 8.39 -20.85 20.17
CA LEU A 202 8.73 -19.45 20.03
C LEU A 202 7.87 -18.78 18.95
N LEU A 203 7.46 -17.55 19.24
CA LEU A 203 6.84 -16.67 18.25
C LEU A 203 7.88 -16.27 17.21
N GLY A 204 7.56 -16.45 15.96
CA GLY A 204 8.42 -16.07 14.87
C GLY A 204 8.16 -14.64 14.37
N TYR A 205 8.84 -14.28 13.27
CA TYR A 205 8.73 -12.96 12.67
C TYR A 205 7.34 -12.67 12.10
N GLU A 206 6.54 -13.72 11.81
CA GLU A 206 5.14 -13.59 11.43
C GLU A 206 4.34 -12.75 12.43
N THR A 207 4.62 -12.88 13.74
CA THR A 207 3.95 -12.08 14.76
C THR A 207 4.31 -10.60 14.67
N VAL A 208 5.56 -10.27 14.31
CA VAL A 208 5.96 -8.88 14.03
C VAL A 208 5.20 -8.33 12.81
N LEU A 209 5.04 -9.13 11.76
CA LEU A 209 4.27 -8.74 10.57
C LEU A 209 2.78 -8.54 10.89
N ILE A 210 2.21 -9.39 11.76
CA ILE A 210 0.83 -9.24 12.24
C ILE A 210 0.66 -7.88 12.94
N LEU A 211 1.57 -7.56 13.88
CA LEU A 211 1.52 -6.29 14.60
C LEU A 211 1.72 -5.09 13.69
N ALA A 212 2.67 -5.17 12.77
CA ALA A 212 2.93 -4.10 11.81
C ALA A 212 1.70 -3.78 10.96
N GLY A 213 1.09 -4.80 10.36
CA GLY A 213 -0.12 -4.62 9.57
C GLY A 213 -1.31 -4.11 10.40
N ALA A 214 -1.54 -4.68 11.59
CA ALA A 214 -2.58 -4.21 12.49
C ALA A 214 -2.38 -2.74 12.91
N GLY A 215 -1.14 -2.35 13.20
CA GLY A 215 -0.80 -0.96 13.49
C GLY A 215 -1.09 -0.03 12.32
N ILE A 216 -0.76 -0.43 11.09
CA ILE A 216 -1.04 0.38 9.90
C ILE A 216 -2.55 0.50 9.66
N VAL A 217 -3.33 -0.59 9.77
CA VAL A 217 -4.80 -0.53 9.68
C VAL A 217 -5.37 0.46 10.68
N VAL A 218 -4.88 0.46 11.92
CA VAL A 218 -5.33 1.40 12.95
C VAL A 218 -4.88 2.83 12.62
N ILE A 219 -3.62 3.04 12.21
CA ILE A 219 -3.09 4.39 11.93
C ILE A 219 -3.86 5.10 10.81
N VAL A 220 -4.21 4.41 9.73
CA VAL A 220 -4.94 5.03 8.60
C VAL A 220 -6.36 5.46 8.95
N GLU A 221 -6.90 5.00 10.09
CA GLU A 221 -8.18 5.48 10.62
C GLU A 221 -8.07 6.88 11.26
N PHE A 222 -6.85 7.32 11.59
CA PHE A 222 -6.62 8.60 12.28
C PHE A 222 -5.81 9.59 11.45
N VAL A 223 -4.94 9.07 10.55
CA VAL A 223 -4.02 9.91 9.77
C VAL A 223 -4.02 9.43 8.32
N PHE A 224 -4.16 10.36 7.39
CA PHE A 224 -4.15 10.07 5.95
C PHE A 224 -3.48 11.18 5.15
N VAL A 225 -3.07 10.86 3.92
CA VAL A 225 -2.60 11.86 2.96
C VAL A 225 -3.80 12.43 2.22
N GLN A 226 -3.99 13.71 2.32
CA GLN A 226 -5.01 14.44 1.60
C GLN A 226 -4.48 14.77 0.20
N GLU A 227 -5.14 14.26 -0.81
CA GLU A 227 -4.82 14.50 -2.22
C GLU A 227 -5.92 15.34 -2.87
N GLN A 228 -5.53 16.17 -3.86
CA GLN A 228 -6.49 17.05 -4.54
C GLN A 228 -7.44 16.27 -5.48
N ALA A 229 -6.98 15.14 -6.00
CA ALA A 229 -7.70 14.36 -6.99
C ALA A 229 -8.74 13.37 -6.41
N GLY A 230 -8.78 13.20 -5.11
CA GLY A 230 -9.71 12.25 -4.46
C GLY A 230 -10.20 12.75 -3.11
N PRO A 231 -11.50 12.72 -2.84
CA PRO A 231 -12.04 13.13 -1.55
C PRO A 231 -11.63 12.15 -0.45
N GLY A 232 -11.22 12.70 0.70
CA GLY A 232 -10.96 11.93 1.91
C GLY A 232 -9.73 11.03 1.84
N ARG A 233 -9.78 9.91 2.58
CA ARG A 233 -8.65 9.00 2.81
C ARG A 233 -8.56 7.81 1.86
N MET A 234 -9.46 7.68 0.89
CA MET A 234 -9.60 6.46 0.08
C MET A 234 -8.30 6.01 -0.58
N ASN A 235 -7.53 6.96 -1.12
CA ASN A 235 -6.26 6.67 -1.77
C ASN A 235 -5.20 6.16 -0.77
N THR A 236 -5.16 6.72 0.45
CA THR A 236 -4.29 6.24 1.52
C THR A 236 -4.67 4.82 1.94
N VAL A 237 -5.97 4.55 2.14
CA VAL A 237 -6.50 3.22 2.49
C VAL A 237 -6.12 2.20 1.42
N PHE A 238 -6.41 2.50 0.15
CA PHE A 238 -6.14 1.60 -0.97
C PHE A 238 -4.65 1.20 -1.05
N LYS A 239 -3.75 2.18 -1.01
CA LYS A 239 -2.31 1.93 -1.11
C LYS A 239 -1.77 1.18 0.11
N THR A 240 -2.17 1.57 1.31
CA THR A 240 -1.69 0.93 2.54
C THR A 240 -2.25 -0.48 2.73
N TYR A 241 -3.49 -0.74 2.33
CA TYR A 241 -4.08 -2.07 2.43
C TYR A 241 -3.43 -3.07 1.45
N ALA A 242 -2.99 -2.62 0.27
CA ALA A 242 -2.21 -3.45 -0.63
C ALA A 242 -0.90 -3.94 0.03
N ASP A 243 -0.16 -3.04 0.69
CA ASP A 243 1.04 -3.39 1.45
C ASP A 243 0.74 -4.37 2.61
N ILE A 244 -0.33 -4.08 3.37
CA ILE A 244 -0.75 -4.91 4.50
C ILE A 244 -1.10 -6.32 4.04
N TRP A 245 -1.80 -6.47 2.92
CA TRP A 245 -2.21 -7.77 2.42
C TRP A 245 -1.01 -8.64 2.02
N VAL A 246 0.04 -8.05 1.44
CA VAL A 246 1.28 -8.77 1.14
C VAL A 246 1.95 -9.26 2.43
N LEU A 247 2.09 -8.38 3.44
CA LEU A 247 2.67 -8.73 4.74
C LEU A 247 1.85 -9.83 5.43
N TRP A 248 0.54 -9.68 5.45
CA TRP A 248 -0.37 -10.58 6.14
C TRP A 248 -0.59 -11.90 5.42
N ALA A 249 -0.49 -11.95 4.10
CA ALA A 249 -0.53 -13.22 3.37
C ALA A 249 0.61 -14.14 3.79
N VAL A 250 1.84 -13.61 3.89
CA VAL A 250 3.01 -14.35 4.37
C VAL A 250 2.84 -14.76 5.83
N ALA A 251 2.44 -13.82 6.69
CA ALA A 251 2.23 -14.06 8.12
C ALA A 251 1.12 -15.10 8.37
N ALA A 252 0.01 -15.02 7.61
CA ALA A 252 -1.10 -15.95 7.73
C ALA A 252 -0.73 -17.37 7.30
N GLY A 253 0.06 -17.53 6.25
CA GLY A 253 0.59 -18.83 5.83
C GLY A 253 1.41 -19.48 6.92
N ALA A 254 2.34 -18.75 7.54
CA ALA A 254 3.15 -19.22 8.65
C ALA A 254 2.28 -19.54 9.90
N ALA A 255 1.42 -18.59 10.29
CA ALA A 255 0.53 -18.77 11.45
C ALA A 255 -0.42 -19.97 11.28
N LEU A 256 -0.99 -20.14 10.09
CA LEU A 256 -1.89 -21.26 9.80
C LEU A 256 -1.16 -22.60 9.86
N THR A 257 0.06 -22.69 9.32
CA THR A 257 0.92 -23.89 9.43
C THR A 257 1.18 -24.23 10.90
N HIS A 258 1.56 -23.24 11.71
CA HIS A 258 1.77 -23.43 13.15
C HIS A 258 0.50 -23.89 13.88
N LEU A 259 -0.67 -23.38 13.49
CA LEU A 259 -1.95 -23.79 14.07
C LEU A 259 -2.29 -25.24 13.70
N VAL A 260 -2.12 -25.65 12.43
CA VAL A 260 -2.43 -27.01 11.96
C VAL A 260 -1.49 -28.04 12.58
N ASP A 261 -0.19 -27.77 12.60
CA ASP A 261 0.81 -28.74 13.05
C ASP A 261 0.80 -28.99 14.57
N ASN A 262 0.45 -27.98 15.34
CA ASN A 262 0.66 -28.02 16.79
C ASN A 262 -0.61 -27.81 17.63
N TYR A 263 -1.79 -27.66 17.01
CA TYR A 263 -3.00 -27.40 17.76
C TYR A 263 -3.62 -28.71 18.31
N THR A 264 -3.45 -28.94 19.61
CA THR A 264 -4.14 -29.97 20.35
C THR A 264 -4.87 -29.34 21.55
N PRO A 265 -6.10 -28.80 21.35
CA PRO A 265 -6.83 -28.24 22.47
C PRO A 265 -7.22 -29.37 23.46
N GLU A 266 -7.02 -29.14 24.74
CA GLU A 266 -7.45 -30.02 25.83
C GLU A 266 -8.98 -29.95 26.06
N LEU A 267 -9.76 -29.78 25.00
CA LEU A 267 -11.23 -29.78 25.05
C LEU A 267 -11.79 -31.18 24.86
N ALA A 268 -13.01 -31.41 25.29
CA ALA A 268 -13.70 -32.69 25.37
C ALA A 268 -13.81 -33.54 24.08
N LEU A 269 -13.26 -33.10 22.97
CA LEU A 269 -13.18 -33.83 21.71
C LEU A 269 -11.79 -34.48 21.53
N SER A 270 -11.75 -35.67 20.91
CA SER A 270 -10.46 -36.31 20.65
C SER A 270 -9.58 -35.43 19.79
N SER A 271 -8.28 -35.36 20.09
CA SER A 271 -7.29 -34.57 19.37
C SER A 271 -7.27 -34.76 17.84
N ALA A 272 -7.59 -36.00 17.40
CA ALA A 272 -7.70 -36.34 15.98
C ALA A 272 -8.89 -35.66 15.28
N ARG A 273 -10.03 -35.50 15.96
CA ARG A 273 -11.22 -34.84 15.38
C ARG A 273 -11.03 -33.33 15.28
N TRP A 274 -10.39 -32.74 16.28
CA TRP A 274 -10.05 -31.32 16.25
C TRP A 274 -9.07 -31.01 15.11
N ARG A 275 -8.02 -31.82 14.98
CA ARG A 275 -7.03 -31.65 13.91
C ARG A 275 -7.70 -31.78 12.55
N GLY A 276 -8.48 -32.82 12.30
CA GLY A 276 -9.17 -32.97 11.02
C GLY A 276 -10.18 -31.86 10.73
N GLY A 277 -10.90 -31.36 11.73
CA GLY A 277 -11.78 -30.20 11.57
C GLY A 277 -11.03 -28.90 11.24
N PHE A 278 -9.90 -28.69 11.90
CA PHE A 278 -9.07 -27.51 11.65
C PHE A 278 -8.38 -27.55 10.28
N GLU A 279 -7.87 -28.71 9.87
CA GLU A 279 -7.32 -28.93 8.53
C GLU A 279 -8.39 -28.69 7.45
N ALA A 280 -9.59 -29.23 7.62
CA ALA A 280 -10.68 -29.01 6.68
C ALA A 280 -11.10 -27.53 6.60
N LEU A 281 -11.23 -26.85 7.74
CA LEU A 281 -11.55 -25.42 7.79
C LEU A 281 -10.45 -24.58 7.13
N SER A 282 -9.18 -24.92 7.35
CA SER A 282 -8.05 -24.25 6.73
C SER A 282 -8.05 -24.41 5.21
N ILE A 283 -8.36 -25.60 4.70
CA ILE A 283 -8.49 -25.86 3.26
C ILE A 283 -9.64 -25.02 2.68
N VAL A 284 -10.81 -25.02 3.31
CA VAL A 284 -11.97 -24.23 2.88
C VAL A 284 -11.62 -22.75 2.84
N LEU A 285 -10.93 -22.25 3.86
CA LEU A 285 -10.50 -20.84 3.93
C LEU A 285 -9.54 -20.49 2.80
N VAL A 286 -8.49 -21.29 2.59
CA VAL A 286 -7.49 -21.07 1.53
C VAL A 286 -8.16 -21.13 0.15
N VAL A 287 -9.01 -22.12 -0.10
CA VAL A 287 -9.76 -22.25 -1.36
C VAL A 287 -10.64 -21.02 -1.57
N SER A 288 -11.40 -20.60 -0.56
CA SER A 288 -12.28 -19.42 -0.66
C SER A 288 -11.49 -18.13 -0.99
N LEU A 289 -10.36 -17.92 -0.33
CA LEU A 289 -9.50 -16.75 -0.59
C LEU A 289 -8.82 -16.81 -1.97
N SER A 290 -8.54 -18.02 -2.48
CA SER A 290 -7.93 -18.23 -3.79
C SER A 290 -8.94 -18.08 -4.94
N MET A 291 -10.24 -18.17 -4.69
CA MET A 291 -11.28 -18.09 -5.72
C MET A 291 -11.22 -16.77 -6.52
N TYR A 292 -11.02 -15.65 -5.82
CA TYR A 292 -10.91 -14.36 -6.50
C TYR A 292 -9.73 -14.35 -7.51
N GLY A 293 -8.56 -14.81 -7.10
CA GLY A 293 -7.40 -14.89 -7.99
C GLY A 293 -7.65 -15.83 -9.19
N ALA A 294 -8.29 -16.99 -8.93
CA ALA A 294 -8.65 -17.92 -9.99
C ALA A 294 -9.63 -17.32 -10.99
N PHE A 295 -10.67 -16.63 -10.50
CA PHE A 295 -11.64 -15.95 -11.36
C PHE A 295 -11.01 -14.77 -12.11
N ALA A 296 -10.14 -13.98 -11.47
CA ALA A 296 -9.44 -12.89 -12.12
C ALA A 296 -8.56 -13.41 -13.27
N VAL A 297 -7.77 -14.46 -13.03
CA VAL A 297 -6.96 -15.10 -14.07
C VAL A 297 -7.84 -15.66 -15.19
N SER A 298 -8.91 -16.38 -14.84
CA SER A 298 -9.86 -16.92 -15.81
C SER A 298 -10.46 -15.80 -16.67
N ASN A 299 -10.87 -14.69 -16.06
CA ASN A 299 -11.42 -13.55 -16.74
C ASN A 299 -10.42 -12.93 -17.73
N HIS A 300 -9.18 -12.76 -17.33
CA HIS A 300 -8.12 -12.25 -18.21
C HIS A 300 -7.78 -13.21 -19.35
N MET A 301 -7.86 -14.52 -19.12
CA MET A 301 -7.48 -15.51 -20.14
C MET A 301 -8.60 -15.86 -21.13
N THR A 302 -9.86 -15.75 -20.71
CA THR A 302 -10.98 -16.22 -21.54
C THR A 302 -11.83 -15.09 -22.12
N GLY A 303 -11.57 -13.83 -21.73
CA GLY A 303 -12.39 -12.69 -22.12
C GLY A 303 -13.85 -12.74 -21.64
N SER A 304 -14.28 -13.87 -21.06
CA SER A 304 -15.65 -14.08 -20.55
C SER A 304 -15.69 -13.78 -19.06
N GLY A 305 -15.84 -12.50 -18.69
CA GLY A 305 -15.84 -12.11 -17.30
C GLY A 305 -17.12 -12.42 -16.55
N PHE A 306 -16.98 -12.90 -15.32
CA PHE A 306 -18.05 -12.88 -14.33
C PHE A 306 -18.51 -11.41 -14.13
N GLY A 307 -19.54 -11.03 -14.88
CA GLY A 307 -20.24 -9.76 -14.67
C GLY A 307 -19.57 -8.49 -15.20
N ASN A 308 -18.54 -8.58 -16.02
CA ASN A 308 -17.99 -7.42 -16.70
C ASN A 308 -18.52 -7.38 -18.15
N PRO A 309 -19.44 -6.45 -18.49
CA PRO A 309 -19.96 -6.29 -19.86
C PRO A 309 -18.88 -5.82 -20.86
N ASN A 310 -17.76 -5.29 -20.36
CA ASN A 310 -16.59 -4.87 -21.15
C ASN A 310 -15.51 -5.96 -21.14
N ALA A 311 -15.93 -7.22 -21.16
CA ALA A 311 -15.02 -8.35 -21.25
C ALA A 311 -14.19 -8.24 -22.52
N HIS A 312 -12.94 -8.29 -22.34
CA HIS A 312 -11.81 -8.16 -23.23
C HIS A 312 -11.91 -8.93 -24.54
N PRO A 313 -11.11 -8.56 -25.55
CA PRO A 313 -11.09 -9.23 -26.83
C PRO A 313 -10.99 -10.75 -26.68
N GLU A 314 -11.63 -11.47 -27.60
CA GLU A 314 -11.68 -12.94 -27.62
C GLU A 314 -10.28 -13.57 -27.58
N ASP A 315 -9.26 -12.83 -28.03
CA ASP A 315 -7.87 -13.27 -28.03
C ASP A 315 -7.04 -12.47 -27.00
N PRO A 316 -6.48 -13.12 -25.97
CA PRO A 316 -5.56 -12.48 -25.03
C PRO A 316 -4.35 -11.90 -25.77
N THR A 317 -4.02 -10.65 -25.49
CA THR A 317 -2.89 -9.94 -26.10
C THR A 317 -2.08 -9.19 -25.07
N LEU A 318 -0.79 -8.97 -25.35
CA LEU A 318 0.07 -8.05 -24.61
C LEU A 318 0.10 -6.65 -25.23
N ASP A 319 -0.60 -6.46 -26.33
CA ASP A 319 -0.77 -5.17 -26.96
C ASP A 319 -1.68 -4.29 -26.10
N GLY A 320 -1.09 -3.25 -25.52
CA GLY A 320 -1.78 -2.30 -24.64
C GLY A 320 -2.78 -1.39 -25.39
N PHE A 321 -2.72 -1.31 -26.72
CA PHE A 321 -3.63 -0.50 -27.53
C PHE A 321 -4.83 -1.29 -28.05
N ARG A 322 -4.85 -2.60 -27.90
CA ARG A 322 -5.94 -3.45 -28.41
C ARG A 322 -7.33 -3.02 -27.95
N PHE A 323 -7.46 -2.49 -26.74
CA PHE A 323 -8.75 -2.01 -26.21
C PHE A 323 -9.28 -0.80 -27.00
N VAL A 324 -8.41 0.01 -27.59
CA VAL A 324 -8.82 1.17 -28.40
C VAL A 324 -9.59 0.69 -29.62
N GLU A 325 -9.07 -0.32 -30.33
CA GLU A 325 -9.75 -0.90 -31.50
C GLU A 325 -11.09 -1.57 -31.15
N THR A 326 -11.21 -2.06 -29.91
CA THR A 326 -12.41 -2.80 -29.45
C THR A 326 -13.46 -1.89 -28.83
N ASP A 327 -13.04 -0.96 -27.97
CA ASP A 327 -13.94 -0.16 -27.15
C ASP A 327 -14.17 1.25 -27.74
N HIS A 328 -13.24 1.72 -28.59
CA HIS A 328 -13.26 3.05 -29.23
C HIS A 328 -12.83 2.98 -30.71
N PRO A 329 -13.45 2.08 -31.51
CA PRO A 329 -13.05 1.87 -32.91
C PRO A 329 -13.16 3.15 -33.76
N GLU A 330 -14.06 4.08 -33.37
CA GLU A 330 -14.27 5.35 -34.04
C GLU A 330 -13.08 6.30 -34.00
N GLU A 331 -12.21 6.16 -33.00
CA GLU A 331 -11.02 7.02 -32.80
C GLU A 331 -9.70 6.27 -33.04
N ALA A 332 -9.73 4.94 -33.19
CA ALA A 332 -8.54 4.10 -33.27
C ALA A 332 -7.59 4.49 -34.41
N GLU A 333 -8.12 4.74 -35.62
CA GLU A 333 -7.30 5.15 -36.76
C GLU A 333 -6.67 6.52 -36.57
N ALA A 334 -7.39 7.45 -35.96
CA ALA A 334 -6.88 8.79 -35.65
C ALA A 334 -5.75 8.73 -34.62
N ILE A 335 -5.92 7.93 -33.55
CA ILE A 335 -4.88 7.74 -32.53
C ILE A 335 -3.63 7.11 -33.14
N ALA A 336 -3.76 6.08 -33.96
CA ALA A 336 -2.66 5.46 -34.68
C ALA A 336 -1.93 6.44 -35.60
N TRP A 337 -2.67 7.30 -36.30
CA TRP A 337 -2.10 8.32 -37.15
C TRP A 337 -1.25 9.34 -36.36
N PHE A 338 -1.70 9.76 -35.18
CA PHE A 338 -0.92 10.64 -34.30
C PHE A 338 0.32 9.96 -33.70
N ASP A 339 0.22 8.64 -33.42
CA ASP A 339 1.36 7.86 -32.91
C ASP A 339 2.47 7.72 -33.95
N ASP A 340 2.11 7.68 -35.24
CA ASP A 340 3.05 7.59 -36.36
C ASP A 340 3.66 8.95 -36.77
N LEU A 341 3.20 10.09 -36.23
CA LEU A 341 3.73 11.41 -36.58
C LEU A 341 5.16 11.59 -36.06
N GLU A 342 6.02 12.11 -36.94
CA GLU A 342 7.35 12.53 -36.52
C GLU A 342 7.28 13.81 -35.67
N GLY A 343 8.07 13.85 -34.61
CA GLY A 343 8.11 14.99 -33.70
C GLY A 343 7.10 14.91 -32.56
N GLN A 344 6.77 16.04 -32.00
CA GLN A 344 5.75 16.20 -30.94
C GLN A 344 4.92 17.45 -31.21
N PRO A 345 4.02 17.41 -32.19
CA PRO A 345 3.21 18.56 -32.53
C PRO A 345 2.26 18.92 -31.38
N ASN A 346 2.10 20.20 -31.09
CA ASN A 346 1.12 20.65 -30.13
C ASN A 346 -0.30 20.49 -30.69
N ILE A 347 -1.17 19.87 -29.93
CA ILE A 347 -2.56 19.71 -30.34
C ILE A 347 -3.53 20.48 -29.43
N ALA A 348 -4.62 20.97 -30.01
CA ALA A 348 -5.79 21.39 -29.26
C ALA A 348 -6.80 20.23 -29.22
N SER A 349 -7.17 19.77 -28.02
CA SER A 349 -8.23 18.83 -27.76
C SER A 349 -9.01 19.26 -26.51
N ALA A 350 -10.29 18.86 -26.39
CA ALA A 350 -11.13 19.25 -25.28
C ALA A 350 -10.53 18.84 -23.94
N PRO A 351 -10.54 19.73 -22.92
CA PRO A 351 -9.94 19.42 -21.63
C PRO A 351 -10.72 18.33 -20.88
N GLY A 352 -10.01 17.39 -20.29
CA GLY A 352 -10.59 16.31 -19.49
C GLY A 352 -11.08 16.80 -18.15
N ARG A 353 -12.32 17.27 -18.06
CA ARG A 353 -12.93 17.80 -16.82
C ARG A 353 -13.26 16.71 -15.82
N ASP A 354 -13.61 15.53 -16.32
CA ASP A 354 -13.84 14.31 -15.54
C ASP A 354 -12.61 13.40 -15.58
N ILE A 355 -12.26 12.84 -14.44
CA ILE A 355 -11.18 11.87 -14.34
C ILE A 355 -11.70 10.46 -14.64
N TYR A 356 -10.81 9.59 -15.13
CA TYR A 356 -11.14 8.18 -15.47
C TYR A 356 -12.25 8.03 -16.52
N ARG A 357 -12.32 8.96 -17.45
CA ARG A 357 -13.18 8.93 -18.63
C ARG A 357 -12.35 8.85 -19.89
N TRP A 358 -13.00 8.54 -21.01
CA TRP A 358 -12.37 8.60 -22.33
C TRP A 358 -12.26 10.06 -22.77
N VAL A 359 -11.18 10.73 -22.37
CA VAL A 359 -10.91 12.15 -22.68
C VAL A 359 -9.42 12.32 -22.99
N ASN A 360 -9.09 13.24 -23.90
CA ASN A 360 -7.75 13.46 -24.44
C ASN A 360 -7.04 12.16 -24.87
N PRO A 361 -7.71 11.26 -25.64
CA PRO A 361 -7.15 9.95 -25.95
C PRO A 361 -5.85 10.05 -26.74
N VAL A 362 -5.77 10.95 -27.72
CA VAL A 362 -4.54 11.17 -28.49
C VAL A 362 -3.36 11.45 -27.57
N SER A 363 -3.44 12.51 -26.77
CA SER A 363 -2.33 12.89 -25.88
C SER A 363 -1.99 11.83 -24.84
N SER A 364 -3.02 11.17 -24.28
CA SER A 364 -2.84 10.16 -23.23
C SER A 364 -2.17 8.88 -23.73
N LEU A 365 -2.39 8.51 -24.99
CA LEU A 365 -1.93 7.23 -25.53
C LEU A 365 -0.68 7.36 -26.40
N THR A 366 -0.48 8.49 -27.10
CA THR A 366 0.66 8.69 -28.00
C THR A 366 1.77 9.57 -27.39
N GLY A 367 1.46 10.31 -26.33
CA GLY A 367 2.39 11.26 -25.73
C GLY A 367 2.50 12.60 -26.48
N VAL A 368 1.69 12.82 -27.51
CA VAL A 368 1.60 14.12 -28.23
C VAL A 368 1.09 15.18 -27.25
N PRO A 369 1.76 16.34 -27.10
CA PRO A 369 1.40 17.36 -26.12
C PRO A 369 0.08 18.03 -26.46
N THR A 370 -0.74 18.30 -25.44
CA THR A 370 -1.98 19.08 -25.53
C THR A 370 -1.94 20.27 -24.55
N ILE A 371 -2.74 21.31 -24.84
CA ILE A 371 -2.81 22.54 -24.02
C ILE A 371 -3.24 22.24 -22.58
N ALA A 372 -4.29 21.45 -22.43
CA ALA A 372 -4.83 21.00 -21.15
C ALA A 372 -5.24 19.52 -21.23
N GLY A 373 -4.65 18.71 -20.37
CA GLY A 373 -4.99 17.29 -20.26
C GLY A 373 -6.16 17.05 -19.29
N TRP A 374 -6.01 16.04 -18.43
CA TRP A 374 -6.99 15.70 -17.41
C TRP A 374 -6.95 16.66 -16.24
N SER A 375 -8.09 16.83 -15.55
CA SER A 375 -8.19 17.61 -14.32
C SER A 375 -7.26 17.10 -13.20
N HIS A 376 -6.69 15.92 -13.31
CA HIS A 376 -5.59 15.42 -12.49
C HIS A 376 -4.34 16.33 -12.51
N GLU A 377 -4.13 17.13 -13.54
CA GLU A 377 -3.03 18.09 -13.62
C GLU A 377 -3.05 19.12 -12.47
N VAL A 378 -4.23 19.35 -11.89
CA VAL A 378 -4.39 20.19 -10.69
C VAL A 378 -3.42 19.75 -9.57
N GLY A 379 -3.19 18.45 -9.40
CA GLY A 379 -2.27 17.89 -8.42
C GLY A 379 -0.77 18.15 -8.71
N TYR A 380 -0.41 18.52 -9.93
CA TYR A 380 0.96 18.70 -10.37
C TYR A 380 1.31 20.16 -10.69
N ARG A 381 0.36 20.90 -11.27
CA ARG A 381 0.57 22.25 -11.79
C ARG A 381 -0.20 23.34 -11.01
N GLY A 382 -1.12 22.92 -10.14
CA GLY A 382 -2.05 23.80 -9.42
C GLY A 382 -3.34 24.08 -10.18
N GLY A 383 -4.41 24.32 -9.40
CA GLY A 383 -5.76 24.47 -9.96
C GLY A 383 -5.93 25.71 -10.86
N ASP A 384 -5.23 26.78 -10.57
CA ASP A 384 -5.35 28.01 -11.36
C ASP A 384 -4.76 27.83 -12.76
N VAL A 385 -3.61 27.18 -12.88
CA VAL A 385 -2.97 26.89 -14.17
C VAL A 385 -3.85 25.99 -15.03
N TYR A 386 -4.39 24.90 -14.45
CA TYR A 386 -5.29 24.01 -15.18
C TYR A 386 -6.55 24.74 -15.67
N ARG A 387 -7.22 25.49 -14.78
CA ARG A 387 -8.44 26.21 -15.12
C ARG A 387 -8.23 27.27 -16.21
N SER A 388 -7.10 28.00 -16.14
CA SER A 388 -6.75 28.97 -17.18
C SER A 388 -6.60 28.28 -18.53
N ARG A 389 -5.78 27.21 -18.61
CA ARG A 389 -5.56 26.49 -19.86
C ARG A 389 -6.82 25.83 -20.40
N ALA A 390 -7.66 25.27 -19.51
CA ALA A 390 -8.93 24.72 -19.93
C ALA A 390 -9.89 25.79 -20.51
N ALA A 391 -9.88 27.00 -19.96
CA ALA A 391 -10.64 28.12 -20.50
C ALA A 391 -10.08 28.61 -21.85
N ASP A 392 -8.76 28.59 -22.03
CA ASP A 392 -8.11 28.97 -23.29
C ASP A 392 -8.45 27.94 -24.39
N VAL A 393 -8.51 26.63 -24.04
CA VAL A 393 -9.00 25.60 -24.97
C VAL A 393 -10.47 25.82 -25.31
N ASP A 394 -11.33 26.11 -24.33
CA ASP A 394 -12.74 26.44 -24.63
C ASP A 394 -12.85 27.61 -25.61
N ALA A 395 -12.00 28.64 -25.48
CA ALA A 395 -11.98 29.76 -26.40
C ALA A 395 -11.51 29.37 -27.81
N ILE A 396 -10.62 28.37 -27.96
CA ILE A 396 -10.29 27.81 -29.26
C ILE A 396 -11.53 27.18 -29.91
N TYR A 397 -12.35 26.46 -29.14
CA TYR A 397 -13.51 25.75 -29.70
C TYR A 397 -14.76 26.62 -29.85
N THR A 398 -14.97 27.59 -28.95
CA THR A 398 -16.24 28.35 -28.89
C THR A 398 -16.09 29.86 -29.04
N GLY A 399 -14.86 30.37 -29.07
CA GLY A 399 -14.58 31.82 -29.16
C GLY A 399 -14.78 32.41 -30.53
N THR A 400 -14.65 33.70 -30.62
CA THR A 400 -14.61 34.44 -31.90
C THR A 400 -13.41 34.01 -32.76
N PRO A 401 -13.43 34.20 -34.09
CA PRO A 401 -12.29 33.87 -34.92
C PRO A 401 -10.94 34.51 -34.44
N ALA A 402 -10.98 35.72 -33.92
CA ALA A 402 -9.83 36.38 -33.37
C ALA A 402 -9.32 35.75 -32.08
N GLU A 403 -10.22 35.33 -31.17
CA GLU A 403 -9.82 34.60 -29.95
C GLU A 403 -9.25 33.24 -30.30
N ARG A 404 -9.86 32.51 -31.24
CA ARG A 404 -9.34 31.23 -31.73
C ARG A 404 -7.93 31.37 -32.28
N ALA A 405 -7.71 32.36 -33.20
CA ALA A 405 -6.39 32.64 -33.79
C ALA A 405 -5.36 32.96 -32.71
N PHE A 406 -5.73 33.80 -31.74
CA PHE A 406 -4.85 34.22 -30.65
C PHE A 406 -4.36 33.00 -29.83
N TYR A 407 -5.24 32.13 -29.38
CA TYR A 407 -4.83 30.97 -28.57
C TYR A 407 -4.14 29.87 -29.38
N LEU A 408 -4.49 29.69 -30.65
CA LEU A 408 -3.79 28.77 -31.55
C LEU A 408 -2.32 29.23 -31.75
N ASP A 409 -2.06 30.55 -31.84
CA ASP A 409 -0.72 31.14 -31.92
C ASP A 409 0.02 31.04 -30.59
N VAL A 410 -0.59 31.47 -29.47
CA VAL A 410 0.03 31.46 -28.13
C VAL A 410 0.52 30.07 -27.73
N TYR A 411 -0.21 29.02 -28.09
CA TYR A 411 0.14 27.63 -27.77
C TYR A 411 0.87 26.92 -28.91
N GLU A 412 1.22 27.63 -30.00
CA GLU A 412 1.88 27.05 -31.17
C GLU A 412 1.20 25.75 -31.61
N VAL A 413 -0.15 25.77 -31.70
CA VAL A 413 -0.95 24.60 -32.04
C VAL A 413 -0.73 24.23 -33.49
N GLU A 414 -0.36 22.97 -33.75
CA GLU A 414 -0.18 22.45 -35.10
C GLU A 414 -1.44 21.71 -35.60
N TYR A 415 -2.20 21.11 -34.69
CA TYR A 415 -3.44 20.38 -35.07
C TYR A 415 -4.57 20.66 -34.09
N VAL A 416 -5.77 20.84 -34.62
CA VAL A 416 -7.03 20.85 -33.85
C VAL A 416 -7.73 19.53 -34.05
N TYR A 417 -7.99 18.83 -32.95
CA TYR A 417 -8.66 17.54 -32.93
C TYR A 417 -10.15 17.71 -32.65
N VAL A 418 -10.99 16.98 -33.40
CA VAL A 418 -12.44 16.96 -33.20
C VAL A 418 -12.90 15.52 -33.25
N GLY A 419 -12.93 14.87 -32.09
CA GLY A 419 -13.42 13.51 -31.89
C GLY A 419 -14.71 13.46 -31.08
N THR A 420 -14.93 12.33 -30.42
CA THR A 420 -16.15 12.07 -29.63
C THR A 420 -16.29 13.06 -28.47
N ASN A 421 -15.22 13.30 -27.73
CA ASN A 421 -15.24 14.20 -26.58
C ASN A 421 -15.51 15.66 -26.97
N GLU A 422 -14.92 16.13 -28.07
CA GLU A 422 -15.16 17.49 -28.59
C GLU A 422 -16.62 17.68 -29.05
N ARG A 423 -17.21 16.64 -29.65
CA ARG A 423 -18.61 16.68 -30.06
C ARG A 423 -19.60 16.61 -28.89
N GLU A 424 -19.20 16.01 -27.79
CA GLU A 424 -19.97 16.03 -26.55
C GLU A 424 -19.86 17.37 -25.82
N ALA A 425 -18.67 17.99 -25.86
CA ALA A 425 -18.36 19.20 -25.12
C ALA A 425 -18.83 20.49 -25.81
N TYR A 426 -18.78 20.53 -27.15
CA TYR A 426 -19.03 21.74 -27.97
C TYR A 426 -20.14 21.56 -29.00
N SER A 427 -20.78 22.65 -29.38
CA SER A 427 -21.89 22.58 -30.37
C SER A 427 -21.36 22.27 -31.77
N GLY A 428 -22.20 21.63 -32.58
CA GLY A 428 -21.86 21.36 -33.99
C GLY A 428 -21.64 22.63 -34.81
N GLU A 429 -22.27 23.76 -34.42
CA GLU A 429 -22.05 25.07 -35.05
C GLU A 429 -20.63 25.56 -34.78
N ASP A 430 -20.19 25.54 -33.52
CA ASP A 430 -18.83 25.93 -33.11
C ASP A 430 -17.76 25.10 -33.82
N LEU A 431 -17.96 23.78 -33.90
CA LEU A 431 -17.03 22.84 -34.53
C LEU A 431 -16.95 23.02 -36.04
N SER A 432 -18.04 23.45 -36.69
CA SER A 432 -18.09 23.68 -38.15
C SER A 432 -17.31 24.91 -38.57
N GLU A 433 -17.07 25.86 -37.68
CA GLU A 433 -16.25 27.07 -37.90
C GLU A 433 -14.81 26.75 -38.33
N PHE A 434 -14.24 25.65 -37.84
CA PHE A 434 -12.88 25.24 -38.20
C PHE A 434 -12.70 24.97 -39.70
N ALA A 435 -13.77 24.55 -40.36
CA ALA A 435 -13.74 24.25 -41.81
C ALA A 435 -13.64 25.49 -42.69
N VAL A 436 -13.97 26.66 -42.14
CA VAL A 436 -14.04 27.95 -42.91
C VAL A 436 -13.10 29.00 -42.34
N MET A 437 -12.35 28.68 -41.26
CA MET A 437 -11.45 29.59 -40.63
C MET A 437 -10.13 29.71 -41.43
N ASP A 438 -9.66 30.94 -41.66
CA ASP A 438 -8.39 31.18 -42.29
C ASP A 438 -7.24 30.62 -41.43
N GLY A 439 -6.25 30.02 -42.05
CA GLY A 439 -5.14 29.34 -41.36
C GLY A 439 -5.40 27.93 -40.94
N LEU A 440 -6.63 27.40 -41.10
CA LEU A 440 -6.94 26.01 -40.85
C LEU A 440 -7.27 25.24 -42.12
N ALA A 441 -6.75 24.02 -42.23
CA ALA A 441 -7.04 23.11 -43.33
C ALA A 441 -7.36 21.71 -42.81
N LEU A 442 -8.41 21.08 -43.33
CA LEU A 442 -8.70 19.70 -43.01
C LEU A 442 -7.57 18.79 -43.49
N GLU A 443 -6.82 18.20 -42.56
CA GLU A 443 -5.68 17.31 -42.83
C GLU A 443 -6.15 15.86 -42.95
N GLN A 444 -6.93 15.39 -41.96
CA GLN A 444 -7.43 14.02 -41.92
C GLN A 444 -8.92 13.98 -41.56
N ARG A 445 -9.59 12.97 -42.09
CA ARG A 445 -11.00 12.70 -41.82
C ARG A 445 -11.25 11.19 -41.73
N TRP A 446 -11.78 10.77 -40.63
CA TRP A 446 -12.40 9.45 -40.42
C TRP A 446 -13.89 9.64 -40.19
N ASP A 447 -14.64 8.57 -39.97
CA ASP A 447 -16.10 8.66 -39.84
C ASP A 447 -16.56 9.67 -38.79
N ASP A 448 -16.00 9.59 -37.59
CA ASP A 448 -16.36 10.42 -36.43
C ASP A 448 -15.27 11.39 -35.98
N VAL A 449 -14.10 11.40 -36.64
CA VAL A 449 -12.97 12.25 -36.28
C VAL A 449 -12.55 13.16 -37.42
N LEU A 450 -12.31 14.43 -37.07
CA LEU A 450 -11.68 15.42 -37.96
C LEU A 450 -10.42 15.96 -37.32
N VAL A 451 -9.36 16.11 -38.12
CA VAL A 451 -8.12 16.75 -37.71
C VAL A 451 -7.83 17.90 -38.66
N TYR A 452 -7.75 19.09 -38.12
CA TYR A 452 -7.39 20.30 -38.87
C TYR A 452 -5.94 20.65 -38.60
N ARG A 453 -5.17 20.86 -39.64
CA ARG A 453 -3.81 21.43 -39.57
C ARG A 453 -3.88 22.92 -39.47
N VAL A 454 -3.02 23.51 -38.61
CA VAL A 454 -2.93 24.94 -38.40
C VAL A 454 -1.68 25.49 -39.13
N ASP A 455 -1.89 26.45 -40.02
CA ASP A 455 -0.83 27.23 -40.61
C ASP A 455 -0.70 28.57 -39.87
N GLN A 456 0.27 28.64 -38.94
CA GLN A 456 0.50 29.80 -38.09
C GLN A 456 0.73 31.11 -38.88
N SER A 457 1.25 31.01 -40.11
CA SER A 457 1.51 32.19 -40.96
C SER A 457 0.25 32.81 -41.55
N GLN A 458 -0.86 32.10 -41.53
CA GLN A 458 -2.13 32.54 -42.09
C GLN A 458 -3.19 32.86 -41.03
N LEU A 459 -2.84 32.74 -39.75
CA LEU A 459 -3.74 33.14 -38.67
C LEU A 459 -3.87 34.64 -38.59
N ASP A 460 -5.11 35.17 -38.54
CA ASP A 460 -5.37 36.60 -38.30
C ASP A 460 -5.34 36.92 -36.79
N VAL A 461 -4.12 36.98 -36.26
CA VAL A 461 -3.89 37.21 -34.82
C VAL A 461 -4.03 38.69 -34.53
N PRO A 462 -4.91 39.11 -33.59
CA PRO A 462 -5.03 40.50 -33.19
C PRO A 462 -3.73 41.01 -32.54
N GLU A 463 -3.30 42.26 -32.91
CA GLU A 463 -2.11 42.92 -32.36
C GLU A 463 -2.20 43.18 -30.85
#